data_16c04aa1946cf4ebc8458a4bba7d865c
#
_entry.id   16c04aa1946cf4ebc8458a4bba7d865c
#
_cell.length_a   1.000
_cell.length_b   1.000
_cell.length_c   1.000
_cell.angle_alpha   90.00
_cell.angle_beta   90.00
_cell.angle_gamma   90.00
#
_symmetry.space_group_name_H-M   'P 1'
#
loop_
_entity.id
_entity.type
_entity.pdbx_description
1 polymer ?
#
loop_
_entity_poly.entity_id
_entity_poly.type
_entity_poly.pdbx_seq_one_letter_code
_entity_poly.pdbx_strand_id
1 'polypeptide(L)'
;MKILFSGNDFKYETEATVKLFIPSRFTFHYDITDADGDIIMTRLKKGRHNTYLYVYCRLNGSIKRMSARFPNKMVNKQLAEHEICRLIYLCLQSLTGITPPWGLLTGIRPVKKMADLITSGKTRQEAFDFLKSKYMVSDNRLQLAYSTALNQIPLINLSLIHISEPTRPRL
;
A
#
# COMPACT_ATOMS: atom_id res chain seq x y z
N MET A 1 -9.01 -8.01 17.98
CA MET A 1 -7.61 -7.58 17.78
C MET A 1 -7.53 -6.07 17.98
N LYS A 2 -6.48 -5.58 18.65
CA LYS A 2 -6.26 -4.16 18.93
C LYS A 2 -5.23 -3.58 17.96
N ILE A 3 -5.42 -2.35 17.47
CA ILE A 3 -4.43 -1.62 16.68
C ILE A 3 -4.07 -0.35 17.47
N LEU A 4 -2.77 -0.19 17.74
CA LEU A 4 -2.22 0.92 18.53
C LEU A 4 -1.41 1.86 17.64
N PHE A 5 -1.61 3.16 17.83
CA PHE A 5 -0.90 4.21 17.12
C PHE A 5 -0.08 5.06 18.09
N SER A 6 1.16 5.35 17.74
CA SER A 6 2.02 6.26 18.48
C SER A 6 2.76 7.19 17.53
N GLY A 7 2.49 8.48 17.62
CA GLY A 7 3.10 9.52 16.76
C GLY A 7 2.65 9.47 15.29
N ASN A 8 1.56 8.76 14.98
CA ASN A 8 0.91 8.75 13.67
C ASN A 8 -0.59 8.45 13.82
N ASP A 9 -1.36 8.75 12.77
CA ASP A 9 -2.81 8.56 12.68
C ASP A 9 -3.25 7.80 11.41
N PHE A 10 -2.36 6.96 10.85
CA PHE A 10 -2.61 6.21 9.60
C PHE A 10 -3.61 5.07 9.78
N LYS A 11 -4.77 5.39 10.35
CA LYS A 11 -5.81 4.44 10.76
C LYS A 11 -6.38 3.69 9.57
N TYR A 12 -6.81 4.42 8.54
CA TYR A 12 -7.46 3.85 7.36
C TYR A 12 -6.52 2.90 6.59
N GLU A 13 -5.31 3.34 6.33
CA GLU A 13 -4.30 2.60 5.56
C GLU A 13 -3.82 1.36 6.32
N THR A 14 -3.65 1.50 7.63
CA THR A 14 -3.31 0.38 8.53
C THR A 14 -4.42 -0.65 8.53
N GLU A 15 -5.68 -0.22 8.72
CA GLU A 15 -6.84 -1.12 8.70
C GLU A 15 -6.97 -1.84 7.37
N ALA A 16 -6.86 -1.12 6.25
CA ALA A 16 -6.92 -1.70 4.91
C ALA A 16 -5.82 -2.77 4.71
N THR A 17 -4.61 -2.50 5.19
CA THR A 17 -3.49 -3.44 5.10
C THR A 17 -3.72 -4.68 5.97
N VAL A 18 -4.17 -4.50 7.20
CA VAL A 18 -4.42 -5.62 8.13
C VAL A 18 -5.56 -6.52 7.64
N LYS A 19 -6.60 -5.95 7.06
CA LYS A 19 -7.74 -6.71 6.47
C LYS A 19 -7.34 -7.66 5.34
N LEU A 20 -6.19 -7.46 4.71
CA LEU A 20 -5.66 -8.40 3.70
C LEU A 20 -5.30 -9.76 4.30
N PHE A 21 -4.97 -9.79 5.58
CA PHE A 21 -4.51 -10.98 6.29
C PHE A 21 -5.54 -11.50 7.28
N ILE A 22 -6.27 -10.60 7.92
CA ILE A 22 -7.18 -10.90 9.03
C ILE A 22 -8.50 -10.17 8.80
N PRO A 23 -9.54 -10.86 8.29
CA PRO A 23 -10.84 -10.26 8.00
C PRO A 23 -11.72 -10.13 9.26
N SER A 24 -11.18 -9.60 10.36
CA SER A 24 -11.91 -9.43 11.62
C SER A 24 -12.22 -7.96 11.92
N ARG A 25 -13.04 -7.72 12.96
CA ARG A 25 -13.24 -6.36 13.47
C ARG A 25 -12.07 -5.93 14.32
N PHE A 26 -11.65 -4.67 14.19
CA PHE A 26 -10.55 -4.06 14.92
C PHE A 26 -11.04 -2.97 15.85
N THR A 27 -10.36 -2.82 16.99
CA THR A 27 -10.47 -1.66 17.87
C THR A 27 -9.19 -0.85 17.77
N PHE A 28 -9.32 0.48 17.74
CA PHE A 28 -8.20 1.41 17.60
C PHE A 28 -7.94 2.09 18.92
N HIS A 29 -6.67 2.14 19.33
CA HIS A 29 -6.23 2.73 20.58
C HIS A 29 -5.02 3.63 20.34
N TYR A 30 -4.91 4.71 21.12
CA TYR A 30 -3.76 5.63 21.07
C TYR A 30 -2.88 5.51 22.31
N ASP A 31 -3.37 4.87 23.37
CA ASP A 31 -2.66 4.63 24.61
C ASP A 31 -2.42 3.15 24.86
N ILE A 32 -1.22 2.84 25.40
CA ILE A 32 -0.79 1.47 25.71
C ILE A 32 -1.23 1.15 27.14
N THR A 33 -2.52 1.01 27.38
CA THR A 33 -3.01 0.70 28.72
C THR A 33 -3.30 -0.78 28.94
N ASP A 34 -3.39 -1.58 27.88
CA ASP A 34 -3.75 -3.00 28.03
C ASP A 34 -3.32 -3.81 26.81
N ALA A 35 -2.25 -4.59 27.00
CA ALA A 35 -1.54 -5.28 25.91
C ALA A 35 -1.89 -6.77 25.80
N ASP A 36 -3.05 -7.21 26.26
CA ASP A 36 -3.45 -8.62 26.15
C ASP A 36 -4.04 -8.96 24.79
N GLY A 37 -3.75 -10.20 24.30
CA GLY A 37 -4.25 -10.75 23.05
C GLY A 37 -3.49 -10.29 21.80
N ASP A 38 -4.14 -10.43 20.65
CA ASP A 38 -3.57 -10.05 19.35
C ASP A 38 -3.53 -8.53 19.19
N ILE A 39 -2.34 -8.03 18.82
CA ILE A 39 -2.06 -6.59 18.76
C ILE A 39 -1.17 -6.25 17.59
N ILE A 40 -1.45 -5.11 16.97
CA ILE A 40 -0.56 -4.46 16.02
C ILE A 40 -0.28 -3.05 16.54
N MET A 41 1.00 -2.72 16.70
CA MET A 41 1.43 -1.38 17.12
C MET A 41 2.25 -0.74 16.01
N THR A 42 1.92 0.50 15.68
CA THR A 42 2.70 1.35 14.79
C THR A 42 3.23 2.55 15.55
N ARG A 43 4.50 2.88 15.35
CA ARG A 43 5.11 4.05 15.96
C ARG A 43 5.94 4.83 14.95
N LEU A 44 5.68 6.13 14.87
CA LEU A 44 6.52 7.09 14.17
C LEU A 44 7.21 8.00 15.17
N LYS A 45 8.55 8.03 15.15
CA LYS A 45 9.34 8.90 16.03
C LYS A 45 10.28 9.76 15.19
N LYS A 46 10.09 11.07 15.23
CA LYS A 46 11.00 12.03 14.60
C LYS A 46 12.16 12.33 15.55
N GLY A 47 13.38 12.02 15.14
CA GLY A 47 14.61 12.38 15.81
C GLY A 47 15.24 13.64 15.21
N ARG A 48 16.45 13.97 15.64
CA ARG A 48 17.17 15.19 15.18
C ARG A 48 17.46 15.16 13.67
N HIS A 49 17.92 14.05 13.13
CA HIS A 49 18.34 13.90 11.72
C HIS A 49 17.49 12.87 10.95
N ASN A 50 16.88 11.92 11.64
CA ASN A 50 16.14 10.83 11.03
C ASN A 50 14.78 10.66 11.68
N THR A 51 13.84 10.19 10.85
CA THR A 51 12.55 9.68 11.29
C THR A 51 12.63 8.16 11.35
N TYR A 52 12.12 7.58 12.41
CA TYR A 52 12.09 6.14 12.67
C TYR A 52 10.66 5.67 12.64
N LEU A 53 10.44 4.57 11.93
CA LEU A 53 9.17 3.87 11.84
C LEU A 53 9.34 2.50 12.50
N TYR A 54 8.43 2.14 13.37
CA TYR A 54 8.43 0.85 14.07
C TYR A 54 7.07 0.20 13.93
N VAL A 55 7.07 -1.10 13.68
CA VAL A 55 5.89 -1.95 13.69
C VAL A 55 6.16 -3.14 14.59
N TYR A 56 5.21 -3.41 15.45
CA TYR A 56 5.17 -4.59 16.31
C TYR A 56 3.86 -5.31 16.06
N CYS A 57 3.92 -6.60 15.75
CA CYS A 57 2.76 -7.46 15.59
C CYS A 57 2.87 -8.65 16.53
N ARG A 58 1.79 -8.96 17.25
CA ARG A 58 1.61 -10.19 18.01
C ARG A 58 0.31 -10.84 17.55
N LEU A 59 0.40 -12.10 17.11
CA LEU A 59 -0.74 -12.92 16.67
C LEU A 59 -0.58 -14.32 17.25
N ASN A 60 -1.60 -14.80 17.93
CA ASN A 60 -1.62 -16.14 18.52
C ASN A 60 -0.34 -16.45 19.33
N GLY A 61 0.15 -15.49 20.12
CA GLY A 61 1.37 -15.60 20.91
C GLY A 61 2.69 -15.41 20.15
N SER A 62 2.69 -15.48 18.82
CA SER A 62 3.88 -15.24 17.99
C SER A 62 4.12 -13.74 17.77
N ILE A 63 5.38 -13.31 17.84
CA ILE A 63 5.77 -11.89 17.77
C ILE A 63 6.68 -11.63 16.59
N LYS A 64 6.40 -10.55 15.85
CA LYS A 64 7.30 -10.00 14.83
C LYS A 64 7.46 -8.50 15.02
N ARG A 65 8.70 -8.02 14.83
CA ARG A 65 9.04 -6.58 14.89
C ARG A 65 9.80 -6.20 13.65
N MET A 66 9.46 -5.03 13.10
CA MET A 66 10.19 -4.44 11.97
C MET A 66 10.34 -2.94 12.18
N SER A 67 11.38 -2.37 11.58
CA SER A 67 11.62 -0.93 11.63
C SER A 67 12.25 -0.44 10.33
N ALA A 68 12.05 0.84 10.05
CA ALA A 68 12.73 1.56 8.97
C ALA A 68 13.20 2.92 9.49
N ARG A 69 14.25 3.47 8.84
CA ARG A 69 14.83 4.76 9.15
C ARG A 69 15.06 5.55 7.88
N PHE A 70 14.66 6.81 7.90
CA PHE A 70 14.83 7.73 6.77
C PHE A 70 15.34 9.07 7.26
N PRO A 71 16.21 9.77 6.50
CA PRO A 71 16.54 11.16 6.77
C PRO A 71 15.30 12.04 6.81
N ASN A 72 15.20 12.97 7.78
CA ASN A 72 14.00 13.81 7.95
C ASN A 72 13.61 14.58 6.67
N LYS A 73 14.59 14.98 5.85
CA LYS A 73 14.36 15.69 4.58
C LYS A 73 13.64 14.86 3.52
N MET A 74 13.67 13.54 3.64
CA MET A 74 13.05 12.62 2.67
C MET A 74 11.65 12.18 3.10
N VAL A 75 11.29 12.38 4.38
CA VAL A 75 10.03 11.86 4.94
C VAL A 75 8.93 12.89 4.76
N ASN A 76 7.95 12.53 3.96
CA ASN A 76 6.65 13.17 3.92
C ASN A 76 5.57 12.19 4.45
N LYS A 77 4.33 12.67 4.61
CA LYS A 77 3.21 11.86 5.11
C LYS A 77 3.01 10.61 4.26
N GLN A 78 3.02 10.73 2.94
CA GLN A 78 2.78 9.61 2.01
C GLN A 78 3.87 8.53 2.10
N LEU A 79 5.14 8.92 2.22
CA LEU A 79 6.23 7.97 2.40
C LEU A 79 6.11 7.24 3.74
N ALA A 80 5.85 7.97 4.83
CA ALA A 80 5.73 7.38 6.16
C ALA A 80 4.56 6.39 6.24
N GLU A 81 3.42 6.76 5.68
CA GLU A 81 2.21 5.94 5.57
C GLU A 81 2.49 4.65 4.78
N HIS A 82 3.04 4.80 3.57
CA HIS A 82 3.37 3.65 2.72
C HIS A 82 4.36 2.68 3.39
N GLU A 83 5.40 3.22 4.03
CA GLU A 83 6.40 2.38 4.71
C GLU A 83 5.85 1.69 5.95
N ILE A 84 4.98 2.33 6.73
CA ILE A 84 4.29 1.67 7.85
C ILE A 84 3.44 0.51 7.32
N CYS A 85 2.65 0.72 6.27
CA CYS A 85 1.87 -0.34 5.64
C CYS A 85 2.76 -1.49 5.11
N ARG A 86 3.91 -1.16 4.52
CA ARG A 86 4.88 -2.15 4.06
C ARG A 86 5.46 -2.98 5.21
N LEU A 87 5.81 -2.34 6.32
CA LEU A 87 6.31 -3.05 7.51
C LEU A 87 5.23 -3.94 8.13
N ILE A 88 3.97 -3.47 8.20
CA ILE A 88 2.83 -4.28 8.67
C ILE A 88 2.63 -5.50 7.77
N TYR A 89 2.62 -5.30 6.45
CA TYR A 89 2.48 -6.37 5.48
C TYR A 89 3.53 -7.46 5.69
N LEU A 90 4.81 -7.08 5.78
CA LEU A 90 5.92 -8.03 6.00
C LEU A 90 5.84 -8.75 7.36
N CYS A 91 5.43 -8.04 8.42
CA CYS A 91 5.19 -8.66 9.71
C CYS A 91 4.09 -9.71 9.64
N LEU A 92 2.94 -9.35 9.07
CA LEU A 92 1.78 -10.24 8.98
C LEU A 92 2.03 -11.40 8.01
N GLN A 93 2.69 -11.17 6.88
CA GLN A 93 3.11 -12.24 5.98
C GLN A 93 3.98 -13.27 6.70
N SER A 94 4.95 -12.81 7.51
CA SER A 94 5.82 -13.70 8.29
C SER A 94 5.08 -14.48 9.37
N LEU A 95 4.04 -13.89 9.99
CA LEU A 95 3.27 -14.51 11.07
C LEU A 95 2.16 -15.44 10.58
N THR A 96 1.55 -15.13 9.44
CA THR A 96 0.39 -15.86 8.90
C THR A 96 0.74 -16.83 7.78
N GLY A 97 1.89 -16.65 7.12
CA GLY A 97 2.25 -17.36 5.89
C GLY A 97 1.43 -16.95 4.66
N ILE A 98 0.47 -16.01 4.81
CA ILE A 98 -0.38 -15.54 3.71
C ILE A 98 0.37 -14.52 2.88
N THR A 99 0.26 -14.64 1.55
CA THR A 99 0.80 -13.65 0.60
C THR A 99 -0.34 -13.09 -0.25
N PRO A 100 -0.92 -11.94 0.13
CA PRO A 100 -1.98 -11.31 -0.66
C PRO A 100 -1.50 -11.03 -2.10
N PRO A 101 -2.22 -11.49 -3.13
CA PRO A 101 -1.70 -11.48 -4.50
C PRO A 101 -1.55 -10.09 -5.11
N TRP A 102 -2.29 -9.10 -4.63
CA TRP A 102 -2.17 -7.69 -5.02
C TRP A 102 -1.25 -6.87 -4.11
N GLY A 103 -0.62 -7.50 -3.13
CA GLY A 103 0.25 -6.83 -2.18
C GLY A 103 -0.44 -5.68 -1.45
N LEU A 104 0.19 -4.51 -1.43
CA LEU A 104 -0.33 -3.27 -0.82
C LEU A 104 -1.26 -2.45 -1.73
N LEU A 105 -1.60 -2.93 -2.92
CA LEU A 105 -2.55 -2.23 -3.80
C LEU A 105 -3.99 -2.42 -3.32
N THR A 106 -4.33 -1.84 -2.18
CA THR A 106 -5.67 -1.83 -1.60
C THR A 106 -6.44 -0.60 -2.07
N GLY A 107 -7.70 -0.79 -2.50
CA GLY A 107 -8.56 0.33 -2.92
C GLY A 107 -8.12 1.08 -4.19
N ILE A 108 -6.96 0.80 -4.74
CA ILE A 108 -6.44 1.38 -5.98
C ILE A 108 -6.72 0.39 -7.12
N ARG A 109 -7.10 0.91 -8.27
CA ARG A 109 -7.23 0.09 -9.50
C ARG A 109 -5.82 -0.31 -9.99
N PRO A 110 -5.35 -1.56 -9.81
CA PRO A 110 -3.99 -1.97 -10.17
C PRO A 110 -3.70 -1.79 -11.65
N VAL A 111 -4.71 -2.02 -12.50
CA VAL A 111 -4.62 -1.86 -13.95
C VAL A 111 -4.38 -0.40 -14.35
N LYS A 112 -5.04 0.56 -13.68
CA LYS A 112 -4.78 1.99 -13.93
C LYS A 112 -3.33 2.35 -13.63
N LYS A 113 -2.80 1.88 -12.50
CA LYS A 113 -1.40 2.14 -12.12
C LYS A 113 -0.42 1.51 -13.11
N MET A 114 -0.73 0.33 -13.64
CA MET A 114 0.05 -0.29 -14.71
C MET A 114 -0.04 0.53 -16.01
N ALA A 115 -1.24 0.99 -16.38
CA ALA A 115 -1.43 1.83 -17.56
C ALA A 115 -0.65 3.15 -17.45
N ASP A 116 -0.67 3.81 -16.29
CA ASP A 116 0.09 5.03 -16.03
C ASP A 116 1.61 4.82 -16.20
N LEU A 117 2.13 3.66 -15.78
CA LEU A 117 3.55 3.31 -15.97
C LEU A 117 3.89 3.08 -17.43
N ILE A 118 3.04 2.37 -18.18
CA ILE A 118 3.22 2.12 -19.62
C ILE A 118 3.17 3.44 -20.40
N THR A 119 2.17 4.28 -20.15
CA THR A 119 2.01 5.57 -20.83
C THR A 119 3.11 6.57 -20.48
N SER A 120 3.76 6.44 -19.32
CA SER A 120 4.96 7.20 -18.96
C SER A 120 6.24 6.71 -19.64
N GLY A 121 6.14 5.74 -20.57
CA GLY A 121 7.27 5.21 -21.34
C GLY A 121 8.11 4.15 -20.63
N LYS A 122 7.65 3.60 -19.50
CA LYS A 122 8.36 2.50 -18.84
C LYS A 122 8.21 1.21 -19.62
N THR A 123 9.31 0.46 -19.72
CA THR A 123 9.29 -0.89 -20.25
C THR A 123 8.45 -1.82 -19.35
N ARG A 124 8.05 -2.96 -19.90
CA ARG A 124 7.34 -3.99 -19.12
C ARG A 124 8.11 -4.38 -17.86
N GLN A 125 9.43 -4.61 -18.01
CA GLN A 125 10.26 -5.04 -16.88
C GLN A 125 10.34 -3.96 -15.79
N GLU A 126 10.58 -2.71 -16.16
CA GLU A 126 10.62 -1.59 -15.20
C GLU A 126 9.29 -1.39 -14.47
N ALA A 127 8.16 -1.56 -15.17
CA ALA A 127 6.83 -1.47 -14.56
C ALA A 127 6.60 -2.63 -13.57
N PHE A 128 7.03 -3.84 -13.93
CA PHE A 128 6.93 -5.03 -13.05
C PHE A 128 7.80 -4.85 -11.81
N ASP A 129 9.06 -4.49 -11.98
CA ASP A 129 10.01 -4.28 -10.87
C ASP A 129 9.54 -3.18 -9.93
N PHE A 130 8.99 -2.10 -10.47
CA PHE A 130 8.41 -1.03 -9.67
C PHE A 130 7.21 -1.50 -8.82
N LEU A 131 6.25 -2.20 -9.42
CA LEU A 131 5.06 -2.66 -8.69
C LEU A 131 5.39 -3.79 -7.72
N LYS A 132 6.32 -4.66 -8.07
CA LYS A 132 6.78 -5.75 -7.21
C LYS A 132 7.56 -5.23 -5.99
N SER A 133 8.52 -4.35 -6.21
CA SER A 133 9.35 -3.79 -5.12
C SER A 133 8.59 -2.86 -4.20
N LYS A 134 7.76 -1.98 -4.77
CA LYS A 134 7.03 -0.97 -4.01
C LYS A 134 5.76 -1.49 -3.36
N TYR A 135 4.98 -2.32 -4.08
CA TYR A 135 3.66 -2.76 -3.63
C TYR A 135 3.56 -4.26 -3.36
N MET A 136 4.63 -5.03 -3.57
CA MET A 136 4.68 -6.48 -3.33
C MET A 136 3.61 -7.27 -4.11
N VAL A 137 3.31 -6.84 -5.34
CA VAL A 137 2.36 -7.52 -6.23
C VAL A 137 2.98 -8.81 -6.76
N SER A 138 2.22 -9.90 -6.79
CA SER A 138 2.68 -11.18 -7.33
C SER A 138 2.83 -11.18 -8.85
N ASP A 139 3.73 -12.01 -9.38
CA ASP A 139 4.06 -12.06 -10.81
C ASP A 139 2.82 -12.37 -11.67
N ASN A 140 1.94 -13.29 -11.24
CA ASN A 140 0.71 -13.60 -11.96
C ASN A 140 -0.23 -12.39 -12.06
N ARG A 141 -0.29 -11.57 -11.01
CA ARG A 141 -1.12 -10.35 -11.00
C ARG A 141 -0.50 -9.21 -11.80
N LEU A 142 0.82 -9.13 -11.84
CA LEU A 142 1.53 -8.20 -12.71
C LEU A 142 1.25 -8.50 -14.19
N GLN A 143 1.30 -9.77 -14.59
CA GLN A 143 0.96 -10.17 -15.96
C GLN A 143 -0.48 -9.84 -16.32
N LEU A 144 -1.43 -10.16 -15.41
CA LEU A 144 -2.85 -9.83 -15.58
C LEU A 144 -3.05 -8.31 -15.71
N ALA A 145 -2.45 -7.51 -14.82
CA ALA A 145 -2.56 -6.06 -14.87
C ALA A 145 -1.98 -5.49 -16.17
N TYR A 146 -0.85 -6.03 -16.65
CA TYR A 146 -0.19 -5.58 -17.86
C TYR A 146 -1.03 -5.87 -19.11
N SER A 147 -1.50 -7.11 -19.29
CA SER A 147 -2.35 -7.47 -20.43
C SER A 147 -3.65 -6.66 -20.46
N THR A 148 -4.27 -6.48 -19.30
CA THR A 148 -5.49 -5.67 -19.19
C THR A 148 -5.22 -4.18 -19.49
N ALA A 149 -4.11 -3.63 -19.01
CA ALA A 149 -3.73 -2.25 -19.28
C ALA A 149 -3.49 -2.00 -20.78
N LEU A 150 -2.80 -2.89 -21.47
CA LEU A 150 -2.59 -2.80 -22.93
C LEU A 150 -3.90 -2.76 -23.71
N ASN A 151 -4.91 -3.54 -23.29
CA ASN A 151 -6.22 -3.54 -23.93
C ASN A 151 -7.04 -2.27 -23.61
N GLN A 152 -6.82 -1.63 -22.46
CA GLN A 152 -7.54 -0.42 -22.04
C GLN A 152 -6.96 0.88 -22.60
N ILE A 153 -5.64 0.97 -22.80
CA ILE A 153 -4.97 2.19 -23.27
C ILE A 153 -5.57 2.72 -24.57
N PRO A 154 -5.81 1.92 -25.63
CA PRO A 154 -6.43 2.40 -26.86
C PRO A 154 -7.84 2.95 -26.65
N LEU A 155 -8.63 2.32 -25.77
CA LEU A 155 -10.01 2.75 -25.48
C LEU A 155 -10.06 4.08 -24.74
N ILE A 156 -9.13 4.32 -23.83
CA ILE A 156 -8.99 5.59 -23.10
C ILE A 156 -8.64 6.70 -24.09
N ASN A 157 -7.71 6.46 -25.01
CA ASN A 157 -7.31 7.44 -26.02
C ASN A 157 -8.46 7.78 -26.98
N LEU A 158 -9.26 6.80 -27.40
CA LEU A 158 -10.43 7.02 -28.24
C LEU A 158 -11.51 7.86 -27.52
N SER A 159 -11.74 7.62 -26.23
CA SER A 159 -12.73 8.39 -25.46
C SER A 159 -12.32 9.86 -25.28
N LEU A 160 -11.03 10.16 -25.19
CA LEU A 160 -10.51 11.53 -25.10
C LEU A 160 -10.68 12.29 -26.42
N ILE A 161 -10.59 11.62 -27.57
CA ILE A 161 -10.81 12.23 -28.90
C ILE A 161 -12.28 12.61 -29.06
N HIS A 162 -13.24 11.81 -28.60
CA HIS A 162 -14.67 12.12 -28.70
C HIS A 162 -15.12 13.28 -27.79
N ILE A 163 -14.42 13.55 -26.68
CA ILE A 163 -14.72 14.69 -25.79
C ILE A 163 -14.23 16.02 -26.41
N SER A 164 -13.25 15.98 -27.29
CA SER A 164 -12.64 17.15 -27.90
C SER A 164 -13.27 17.56 -29.26
N GLU A 165 -14.29 16.84 -29.78
CA GLU A 165 -15.04 17.31 -30.94
C GLU A 165 -15.92 18.52 -30.56
N PRO A 166 -15.69 19.70 -31.17
CA PRO A 166 -16.55 20.85 -30.92
C PRO A 166 -17.95 20.52 -31.42
N THR A 167 -18.93 20.65 -30.53
CA THR A 167 -20.36 20.63 -30.93
C THR A 167 -20.58 21.55 -32.09
N ARG A 168 -20.91 20.99 -33.28
CA ARG A 168 -21.32 21.77 -34.43
C ARG A 168 -22.46 22.68 -34.03
N PRO A 169 -22.41 24.00 -34.31
CA PRO A 169 -23.54 24.85 -34.07
C PRO A 169 -24.68 24.37 -34.98
N ARG A 170 -25.85 24.14 -34.41
CA ARG A 170 -27.08 23.94 -35.17
C ARG A 170 -27.41 25.27 -35.86
N LEU A 171 -27.44 25.27 -37.19
CA LEU A 171 -28.08 26.30 -38.03
C LEU A 171 -29.59 26.24 -37.81
#